data_477b289412e498e1e2780f6d0a7266b1
#
_entry.id   477b289412e498e1e2780f6d0a7266b1
#
_cell.length_a   1.000
_cell.length_b   1.000
_cell.length_c   1.000
_cell.angle_alpha   90.00
_cell.angle_beta   90.00
_cell.angle_gamma   90.00
#
_symmetry.space_group_name_H-M   'P 1'
#
loop_
_entity.id
_entity.type
_entity.pdbx_description
1 polymer ?
#
loop_
_entity_poly.entity_id
_entity_poly.type
_entity_poly.pdbx_seq_one_letter_code
_entity_poly.pdbx_strand_id
1 'polypeptide(L)'
;NVHYAPSNLSQTPAWLLARRPRVAALTCSLPDENGWMSRSLWGTALSRKVLEQCELVLAEVNPRMPNIPSDGEAHTRIHVSEVDGIIESSRPLVETPIAAGNETDSRIAGYIADLVPDGACIQLGLGGLANTVGECLAHAGKRDLGVHTEILSTGVMELMRRGVVNNSRKQTCPGRSVYANMVGGPELWAFAHENPAFCQKEIDWVNDARNIARNDHVVSINNAMEIDLTGQVNAESIGPRQYSGTGGQLEWVEGSQGSKGG
;
A
#
# COMPACT_ATOMS: atom_id res chain seq x y z
N ASN A 1 5.79 -17.25 -22.47
CA ASN A 1 6.42 -17.83 -21.29
C ASN A 1 6.22 -16.85 -20.13
N VAL A 2 5.80 -17.36 -18.95
CA VAL A 2 5.70 -16.60 -17.71
C VAL A 2 6.77 -17.16 -16.77
N HIS A 3 7.54 -16.26 -16.15
CA HIS A 3 8.54 -16.62 -15.15
C HIS A 3 8.10 -16.02 -13.80
N TYR A 4 7.92 -16.88 -12.81
CA TYR A 4 7.72 -16.46 -11.44
C TYR A 4 9.08 -16.22 -10.77
N ALA A 5 9.25 -15.05 -10.15
CA ALA A 5 10.43 -14.72 -9.37
C ALA A 5 9.98 -14.45 -7.93
N PRO A 6 10.19 -15.40 -7.00
CA PRO A 6 9.86 -15.18 -5.59
C PRO A 6 10.75 -14.07 -5.03
N SER A 7 10.13 -13.06 -4.46
CA SER A 7 10.82 -11.88 -3.94
C SER A 7 9.88 -11.15 -3.00
N ASN A 8 10.39 -10.65 -1.88
CA ASN A 8 9.65 -9.71 -1.05
C ASN A 8 9.34 -8.45 -1.87
N LEU A 9 8.24 -7.79 -1.55
CA LEU A 9 7.76 -6.69 -2.38
C LEU A 9 8.70 -5.48 -2.36
N SER A 10 9.36 -5.19 -1.22
CA SER A 10 10.40 -4.15 -1.15
C SER A 10 11.61 -4.40 -2.04
N GLN A 11 11.87 -5.66 -2.38
CA GLN A 11 13.00 -6.05 -3.23
C GLN A 11 12.70 -5.87 -4.72
N THR A 12 11.45 -5.61 -5.10
CA THR A 12 11.05 -5.45 -6.51
C THR A 12 11.89 -4.40 -7.26
N PRO A 13 12.15 -3.20 -6.71
CA PRO A 13 13.03 -2.23 -7.39
C PRO A 13 14.45 -2.75 -7.61
N ALA A 14 15.05 -3.41 -6.62
CA ALA A 14 16.39 -3.98 -6.75
C ALA A 14 16.44 -5.09 -7.79
N TRP A 15 15.40 -5.93 -7.84
CA TRP A 15 15.26 -6.99 -8.85
C TRP A 15 15.13 -6.41 -10.26
N LEU A 16 14.35 -5.34 -10.44
CA LEU A 16 14.20 -4.65 -11.71
C LEU A 16 15.51 -3.98 -12.14
N LEU A 17 16.21 -3.31 -11.22
CA LEU A 17 17.54 -2.71 -11.49
C LEU A 17 18.54 -3.76 -11.99
N ALA A 18 18.56 -4.95 -11.37
CA ALA A 18 19.44 -6.04 -11.82
C ALA A 18 19.10 -6.57 -13.23
N ARG A 19 17.82 -6.46 -13.65
CA ARG A 19 17.34 -6.86 -14.99
C ARG A 19 17.54 -5.80 -16.07
N ARG A 20 17.85 -4.58 -15.67
CA ARG A 20 18.13 -3.44 -16.56
C ARG A 20 17.05 -3.23 -17.61
N PRO A 21 15.80 -2.94 -17.22
CA PRO A 21 14.76 -2.64 -18.18
C PRO A 21 15.14 -1.40 -18.99
N ARG A 22 14.96 -1.48 -20.31
CA ARG A 22 15.27 -0.37 -21.21
C ARG A 22 14.09 0.58 -21.37
N VAL A 23 12.88 0.10 -21.16
CA VAL A 23 11.64 0.84 -21.33
C VAL A 23 10.80 0.74 -20.08
N ALA A 24 10.30 1.87 -19.59
CA ALA A 24 9.25 1.93 -18.58
C ALA A 24 7.99 2.58 -19.17
N ALA A 25 6.82 2.04 -18.82
CA ALA A 25 5.53 2.63 -19.12
C ALA A 25 4.73 2.81 -17.83
N LEU A 26 4.24 4.01 -17.59
CA LEU A 26 3.54 4.41 -16.37
C LEU A 26 2.16 4.94 -16.70
N THR A 27 1.17 4.67 -15.84
CA THR A 27 -0.08 5.45 -15.84
C THR A 27 0.03 6.52 -14.76
N CYS A 28 -0.24 7.77 -15.13
CA CYS A 28 -0.08 8.94 -14.28
C CYS A 28 -1.35 9.80 -14.24
N SER A 29 -1.47 10.64 -13.21
CA SER A 29 -2.46 11.71 -13.18
C SER A 29 -2.20 12.74 -14.27
N LEU A 30 -3.14 13.66 -14.48
CA LEU A 30 -2.84 14.89 -15.19
C LEU A 30 -1.66 15.63 -14.53
N PRO A 31 -0.80 16.32 -15.28
CA PRO A 31 0.20 17.18 -14.71
C PRO A 31 -0.47 18.34 -13.93
N ASP A 32 0.11 18.68 -12.78
CA ASP A 32 -0.28 19.90 -12.06
C ASP A 32 0.27 21.16 -12.75
N GLU A 33 0.00 22.33 -12.17
CA GLU A 33 0.48 23.63 -12.69
C GLU A 33 2.01 23.72 -12.84
N ASN A 34 2.75 22.89 -12.11
CA ASN A 34 4.20 22.82 -12.15
C ASN A 34 4.72 21.64 -13.00
N GLY A 35 3.84 20.93 -13.70
CA GLY A 35 4.20 19.80 -14.57
C GLY A 35 4.42 18.47 -13.86
N TRP A 36 4.08 18.33 -12.58
CA TRP A 36 4.22 17.09 -11.83
C TRP A 36 3.00 16.18 -11.98
N MET A 37 3.24 14.91 -12.25
CA MET A 37 2.25 13.85 -12.38
C MET A 37 2.40 12.83 -11.26
N SER A 38 1.29 12.38 -10.68
CA SER A 38 1.26 11.36 -9.63
C SER A 38 1.18 9.95 -10.23
N ARG A 39 1.92 9.01 -9.65
CA ARG A 39 1.90 7.56 -9.99
C ARG A 39 1.02 6.76 -9.04
N SER A 40 -0.08 7.31 -8.59
CA SER A 40 -0.82 7.05 -7.35
C SER A 40 -1.32 5.63 -7.10
N LEU A 41 -1.67 4.82 -8.11
CA LEU A 41 -2.25 3.50 -7.86
C LEU A 41 -1.16 2.42 -7.66
N TRP A 42 -0.41 2.09 -8.71
CA TRP A 42 0.55 0.99 -8.71
C TRP A 42 1.97 1.39 -9.12
N GLY A 43 2.22 2.68 -9.28
CA GLY A 43 3.48 3.16 -9.85
C GLY A 43 4.70 3.07 -8.94
N THR A 44 4.53 2.75 -7.65
CA THR A 44 5.63 2.83 -6.67
C THR A 44 6.61 1.64 -6.73
N ALA A 45 6.20 0.53 -7.34
CA ALA A 45 7.10 -0.62 -7.60
C ALA A 45 8.18 -0.30 -8.66
N LEU A 46 7.88 0.62 -9.58
CA LEU A 46 8.88 1.24 -10.46
C LEU A 46 9.51 2.43 -9.72
N SER A 47 10.45 2.15 -8.82
CA SER A 47 11.11 3.21 -8.06
C SER A 47 11.80 4.21 -8.99
N ARG A 48 12.08 5.41 -8.47
CA ARG A 48 12.77 6.44 -9.23
C ARG A 48 14.09 5.94 -9.82
N LYS A 49 14.84 5.17 -9.06
CA LYS A 49 16.10 4.57 -9.52
C LYS A 49 15.92 3.66 -10.74
N VAL A 50 14.80 2.94 -10.82
CA VAL A 50 14.48 2.09 -11.98
C VAL A 50 14.16 2.95 -13.19
N LEU A 51 13.39 4.03 -13.02
CA LEU A 51 13.05 4.95 -14.11
C LEU A 51 14.29 5.65 -14.67
N GLU A 52 15.19 6.12 -13.81
CA GLU A 52 16.45 6.78 -14.19
C GLU A 52 17.40 5.86 -14.98
N GLN A 53 17.24 4.54 -14.84
CA GLN A 53 18.03 3.55 -15.60
C GLN A 53 17.45 3.27 -16.99
N CYS A 54 16.15 3.55 -17.22
CA CYS A 54 15.48 3.27 -18.48
C CYS A 54 15.97 4.22 -19.58
N GLU A 55 16.11 3.70 -20.81
CA GLU A 55 16.42 4.48 -21.99
C GLU A 55 15.20 5.22 -22.55
N LEU A 56 13.99 4.74 -22.21
CA LEU A 56 12.73 5.28 -22.66
C LEU A 56 11.70 5.19 -21.54
N VAL A 57 11.14 6.32 -21.14
CA VAL A 57 10.06 6.41 -20.14
C VAL A 57 8.82 6.99 -20.81
N LEU A 58 7.74 6.24 -20.80
CA LEU A 58 6.45 6.62 -21.38
C LEU A 58 5.41 6.83 -20.29
N ALA A 59 4.64 7.92 -20.37
CA ALA A 59 3.55 8.20 -19.46
C ALA A 59 2.20 8.12 -20.20
N GLU A 60 1.32 7.20 -19.79
CA GLU A 60 -0.11 7.28 -20.09
C GLU A 60 -0.74 8.23 -19.06
N VAL A 61 -1.16 9.40 -19.50
CA VAL A 61 -1.78 10.42 -18.65
C VAL A 61 -3.30 10.25 -18.68
N ASN A 62 -3.89 10.01 -17.49
CA ASN A 62 -5.30 9.71 -17.36
C ASN A 62 -5.98 10.65 -16.33
N PRO A 63 -7.01 11.43 -16.74
CA PRO A 63 -7.71 12.36 -15.84
C PRO A 63 -8.49 11.67 -14.69
N ARG A 64 -8.68 10.35 -14.77
CA ARG A 64 -9.31 9.58 -13.70
C ARG A 64 -8.32 9.16 -12.62
N MET A 65 -7.02 9.27 -12.87
CA MET A 65 -5.97 8.94 -11.91
C MET A 65 -5.91 9.99 -10.81
N PRO A 66 -6.03 9.62 -9.52
CA PRO A 66 -5.97 10.61 -8.44
C PRO A 66 -4.57 11.25 -8.39
N ASN A 67 -4.54 12.56 -8.21
CA ASN A 67 -3.32 13.29 -7.93
C ASN A 67 -3.08 13.26 -6.41
N ILE A 68 -1.96 12.69 -5.98
CA ILE A 68 -1.60 12.59 -4.57
C ILE A 68 -0.58 13.69 -4.26
N PRO A 69 -0.81 14.51 -3.22
CA PRO A 69 0.13 15.56 -2.85
C PRO A 69 1.51 15.01 -2.52
N SER A 70 2.54 15.74 -2.92
CA SER A 70 3.91 15.43 -2.51
C SER A 70 4.09 15.72 -1.01
N ASP A 71 4.95 14.95 -0.38
CA ASP A 71 5.43 15.23 0.98
C ASP A 71 6.71 16.07 1.02
N GLY A 72 7.06 16.67 -0.11
CA GLY A 72 8.29 17.41 -0.32
C GLY A 72 9.35 16.60 -1.08
N GLU A 73 9.12 15.32 -1.30
CA GLU A 73 9.99 14.43 -2.08
C GLU A 73 9.30 14.01 -3.38
N ALA A 74 10.06 13.95 -4.47
CA ALA A 74 9.53 13.63 -5.81
C ALA A 74 9.42 12.12 -6.09
N HIS A 75 9.67 11.26 -5.08
CA HIS A 75 9.84 9.81 -5.31
C HIS A 75 8.60 9.13 -5.93
N THR A 76 7.40 9.54 -5.57
CA THR A 76 6.15 8.96 -6.08
C THR A 76 5.51 9.77 -7.20
N ARG A 77 6.17 10.82 -7.64
CA ARG A 77 5.75 11.68 -8.76
C ARG A 77 6.80 11.66 -9.86
N ILE A 78 6.41 12.06 -11.06
CA ILE A 78 7.28 12.24 -12.20
C ILE A 78 6.95 13.57 -12.89
N HIS A 79 7.96 14.34 -13.27
CA HIS A 79 7.75 15.59 -13.97
C HIS A 79 7.64 15.34 -15.48
N VAL A 80 6.89 16.16 -16.19
CA VAL A 80 6.71 16.03 -17.66
C VAL A 80 8.02 16.05 -18.44
N SER A 81 9.05 16.71 -17.93
CA SER A 81 10.40 16.73 -18.55
C SER A 81 11.22 15.46 -18.32
N GLU A 82 10.72 14.54 -17.52
CA GLU A 82 11.42 13.27 -17.18
C GLU A 82 10.84 12.09 -17.98
N VAL A 83 9.88 12.36 -18.87
CA VAL A 83 9.30 11.34 -19.74
C VAL A 83 9.61 11.65 -21.20
N ASP A 84 9.89 10.62 -21.98
CA ASP A 84 10.22 10.74 -23.40
C ASP A 84 8.97 10.82 -24.30
N GLY A 85 7.84 10.38 -23.77
CA GLY A 85 6.56 10.44 -24.49
C GLY A 85 5.36 10.42 -23.56
N ILE A 86 4.33 11.19 -23.94
CA ILE A 86 3.05 11.26 -23.23
C ILE A 86 1.96 10.75 -24.15
N ILE A 87 1.11 9.87 -23.64
CA ILE A 87 -0.08 9.34 -24.30
C ILE A 87 -1.28 9.75 -23.46
N GLU A 88 -2.18 10.50 -24.04
CA GLU A 88 -3.44 10.85 -23.38
C GLU A 88 -4.42 9.67 -23.41
N SER A 89 -5.02 9.37 -22.29
CA SER A 89 -5.98 8.28 -22.13
C SER A 89 -7.14 8.71 -21.24
N SER A 90 -8.34 8.33 -21.62
CA SER A 90 -9.54 8.50 -20.80
C SER A 90 -10.17 7.16 -20.42
N ARG A 91 -9.42 6.06 -20.57
CA ARG A 91 -9.91 4.71 -20.23
C ARG A 91 -10.32 4.64 -18.77
N PRO A 92 -11.36 3.89 -18.43
CA PRO A 92 -11.66 3.55 -17.05
C PRO A 92 -10.42 2.92 -16.39
N LEU A 93 -10.11 3.33 -15.17
CA LEU A 93 -9.10 2.66 -14.35
C LEU A 93 -9.64 1.30 -13.92
N VAL A 94 -8.73 0.37 -13.69
CA VAL A 94 -9.09 -0.97 -13.23
C VAL A 94 -9.54 -0.88 -11.77
N GLU A 95 -10.82 -1.16 -11.54
CA GLU A 95 -11.37 -1.30 -10.22
C GLU A 95 -11.10 -2.69 -9.66
N THR A 96 -10.80 -2.77 -8.40
CA THR A 96 -10.69 -4.05 -7.71
C THR A 96 -11.91 -4.18 -6.78
N PRO A 97 -12.92 -4.96 -7.18
CA PRO A 97 -14.06 -5.20 -6.32
C PRO A 97 -13.60 -5.90 -5.05
N ILE A 98 -14.07 -5.39 -3.92
CA ILE A 98 -13.78 -5.98 -2.64
C ILE A 98 -14.96 -6.88 -2.27
N ALA A 99 -14.70 -8.17 -2.11
CA ALA A 99 -15.72 -9.10 -1.65
C ALA A 99 -16.21 -8.69 -0.26
N ALA A 100 -17.51 -8.77 -0.03
CA ALA A 100 -18.08 -8.63 1.31
C ALA A 100 -17.55 -9.75 2.21
N GLY A 101 -17.25 -9.42 3.47
CA GLY A 101 -16.90 -10.41 4.46
C GLY A 101 -18.09 -11.31 4.81
N ASN A 102 -17.79 -12.53 5.26
CA ASN A 102 -18.77 -13.48 5.75
C ASN A 102 -18.80 -13.49 7.29
N GLU A 103 -19.65 -14.36 7.89
CA GLU A 103 -19.77 -14.47 9.35
C GLU A 103 -18.44 -14.87 10.02
N THR A 104 -17.66 -15.74 9.40
CA THR A 104 -16.34 -16.12 9.91
C THR A 104 -15.38 -14.94 9.89
N ASP A 105 -15.36 -14.16 8.80
CA ASP A 105 -14.56 -12.94 8.71
C ASP A 105 -14.93 -11.94 9.80
N SER A 106 -16.22 -11.78 10.09
CA SER A 106 -16.72 -10.89 11.15
C SER A 106 -16.24 -11.33 12.54
N ARG A 107 -16.24 -12.65 12.81
CA ARG A 107 -15.73 -13.19 14.08
C ARG A 107 -14.23 -12.98 14.22
N ILE A 108 -13.46 -13.25 13.17
CA ILE A 108 -12.02 -13.02 13.14
C ILE A 108 -11.71 -11.53 13.37
N ALA A 109 -12.44 -10.64 12.66
CA ALA A 109 -12.29 -9.20 12.78
C ALA A 109 -12.57 -8.71 14.22
N GLY A 110 -13.54 -9.29 14.91
CA GLY A 110 -13.82 -9.01 16.32
C GLY A 110 -12.62 -9.32 17.22
N TYR A 111 -12.04 -10.51 17.09
CA TYR A 111 -10.85 -10.89 17.86
C TYR A 111 -9.65 -9.99 17.55
N ILE A 112 -9.45 -9.62 16.29
CA ILE A 112 -8.38 -8.69 15.89
C ILE A 112 -8.60 -7.31 16.53
N ALA A 113 -9.84 -6.81 16.49
CA ALA A 113 -10.17 -5.51 17.06
C ALA A 113 -9.86 -5.45 18.57
N ASP A 114 -10.12 -6.53 19.30
CA ASP A 114 -9.78 -6.62 20.75
C ASP A 114 -8.26 -6.51 21.00
N LEU A 115 -7.44 -7.02 20.10
CA LEU A 115 -5.97 -7.01 20.20
C LEU A 115 -5.33 -5.67 19.82
N VAL A 116 -5.99 -4.83 19.02
CA VAL A 116 -5.44 -3.54 18.58
C VAL A 116 -5.60 -2.50 19.69
N PRO A 117 -4.52 -1.96 20.27
CA PRO A 117 -4.62 -0.90 21.28
C PRO A 117 -4.91 0.46 20.65
N ASP A 118 -5.43 1.41 21.44
CA ASP A 118 -5.53 2.81 21.05
C ASP A 118 -4.15 3.38 20.73
N GLY A 119 -4.05 4.14 19.65
CA GLY A 119 -2.80 4.74 19.18
C GLY A 119 -1.88 3.80 18.41
N ALA A 120 -2.28 2.55 18.17
CA ALA A 120 -1.52 1.62 17.35
C ALA A 120 -1.31 2.14 15.92
N CYS A 121 -0.16 1.85 15.36
CA CYS A 121 0.09 2.03 13.92
C CYS A 121 -0.24 0.72 13.20
N ILE A 122 -1.31 0.71 12.41
CA ILE A 122 -1.82 -0.51 11.78
C ILE A 122 -1.37 -0.65 10.32
N GLN A 123 -1.14 -1.90 9.92
CA GLN A 123 -1.08 -2.34 8.54
C GLN A 123 -2.24 -3.31 8.30
N LEU A 124 -2.98 -3.10 7.21
CA LEU A 124 -4.04 -3.98 6.76
C LEU A 124 -3.66 -4.60 5.42
N GLY A 125 -3.89 -5.91 5.28
CA GLY A 125 -3.76 -6.61 4.01
C GLY A 125 -4.87 -6.25 3.01
N LEU A 126 -4.97 -7.04 1.95
CA LEU A 126 -6.03 -6.93 0.93
C LEU A 126 -7.10 -8.01 1.12
N GLY A 127 -8.30 -7.72 0.63
CA GLY A 127 -9.40 -8.68 0.53
C GLY A 127 -10.54 -8.43 1.50
N GLY A 128 -11.55 -9.32 1.45
CA GLY A 128 -12.78 -9.18 2.23
C GLY A 128 -12.54 -9.15 3.74
N LEU A 129 -11.69 -10.05 4.26
CA LEU A 129 -11.34 -10.08 5.68
C LEU A 129 -10.68 -8.77 6.13
N ALA A 130 -9.72 -8.24 5.38
CA ALA A 130 -9.03 -7.00 5.74
C ALA A 130 -9.98 -5.81 5.81
N ASN A 131 -10.96 -5.73 4.90
CA ASN A 131 -12.02 -4.72 4.97
C ASN A 131 -12.94 -4.91 6.16
N THR A 132 -13.37 -6.15 6.43
CA THR A 132 -14.19 -6.45 7.61
C THR A 132 -13.47 -6.07 8.90
N VAL A 133 -12.13 -6.27 8.97
CA VAL A 133 -11.30 -5.78 10.10
C VAL A 133 -11.35 -4.25 10.18
N GLY A 134 -11.20 -3.55 9.06
CA GLY A 134 -11.31 -2.09 9.01
C GLY A 134 -12.67 -1.59 9.51
N GLU A 135 -13.75 -2.20 9.06
CA GLU A 135 -15.13 -1.90 9.51
C GLU A 135 -15.31 -2.21 11.00
N CYS A 136 -14.81 -3.33 11.47
CA CYS A 136 -14.90 -3.72 12.87
C CYS A 136 -14.13 -2.72 13.77
N LEU A 137 -12.92 -2.36 13.42
CA LEU A 137 -12.12 -1.34 14.12
C LEU A 137 -12.83 0.03 14.13
N ALA A 138 -13.52 0.38 13.04
CA ALA A 138 -14.29 1.62 12.94
C ALA A 138 -15.45 1.69 13.94
N HIS A 139 -15.97 0.55 14.38
CA HIS A 139 -17.08 0.45 15.35
C HIS A 139 -16.64 0.03 16.77
N ALA A 140 -15.41 -0.42 16.94
CA ALA A 140 -14.89 -0.92 18.22
C ALA A 140 -14.50 0.18 19.23
N GLY A 141 -14.79 1.45 18.93
CA GLY A 141 -14.47 2.58 19.81
C GLY A 141 -12.99 2.89 19.93
N LYS A 142 -12.16 2.36 19.03
CA LYS A 142 -10.71 2.63 18.98
C LYS A 142 -10.43 4.08 18.62
N ARG A 143 -9.30 4.60 19.08
CA ARG A 143 -8.92 6.01 18.91
C ARG A 143 -7.44 6.17 18.59
N ASP A 144 -7.14 7.27 17.90
CA ASP A 144 -5.78 7.72 17.60
C ASP A 144 -4.94 6.72 16.81
N LEU A 145 -5.58 5.85 16.03
CA LEU A 145 -4.84 4.91 15.21
C LEU A 145 -4.03 5.65 14.14
N GLY A 146 -2.88 5.09 13.83
CA GLY A 146 -2.05 5.49 12.69
C GLY A 146 -2.10 4.42 11.60
N VAL A 147 -1.75 4.80 10.37
CA VAL A 147 -1.63 3.88 9.23
C VAL A 147 -0.24 3.99 8.61
N HIS A 148 0.45 2.85 8.56
CA HIS A 148 1.59 2.60 7.70
C HIS A 148 1.32 1.24 7.05
N THR A 149 1.05 1.22 5.76
CA THR A 149 0.56 0.03 5.07
C THR A 149 1.13 -0.06 3.66
N GLU A 150 1.29 -1.25 3.14
CA GLU A 150 1.66 -1.50 1.75
C GLU A 150 0.60 -0.97 0.79
N ILE A 151 -0.66 -1.23 1.12
CA ILE A 151 -1.80 -0.92 0.26
C ILE A 151 -2.84 -0.10 1.01
N LEU A 152 -3.17 1.04 0.43
CA LEU A 152 -4.32 1.84 0.85
C LEU A 152 -5.60 1.20 0.30
N SER A 153 -6.53 0.88 1.20
CA SER A 153 -7.79 0.22 0.89
C SER A 153 -9.00 1.03 1.36
N THR A 154 -10.19 0.61 0.93
CA THR A 154 -11.46 1.20 1.38
C THR A 154 -11.65 1.10 2.90
N GLY A 155 -11.17 0.01 3.53
CA GLY A 155 -11.21 -0.13 4.99
C GLY A 155 -10.44 0.97 5.72
N VAL A 156 -9.27 1.36 5.21
CA VAL A 156 -8.50 2.49 5.77
C VAL A 156 -9.23 3.82 5.54
N MET A 157 -9.82 4.02 4.37
CA MET A 157 -10.62 5.21 4.09
C MET A 157 -11.77 5.38 5.11
N GLU A 158 -12.47 4.30 5.42
CA GLU A 158 -13.58 4.34 6.38
C GLU A 158 -13.10 4.67 7.80
N LEU A 159 -11.98 4.10 8.24
CA LEU A 159 -11.35 4.44 9.52
C LEU A 159 -10.98 5.93 9.61
N MET A 160 -10.49 6.51 8.52
CA MET A 160 -10.16 7.94 8.46
C MET A 160 -11.41 8.81 8.48
N ARG A 161 -12.45 8.46 7.72
CA ARG A 161 -13.74 9.18 7.70
C ARG A 161 -14.40 9.25 9.06
N ARG A 162 -14.27 8.18 9.84
CA ARG A 162 -14.80 8.11 11.22
C ARG A 162 -13.91 8.74 12.27
N GLY A 163 -12.73 9.24 11.87
CA GLY A 163 -11.77 9.84 12.81
C GLY A 163 -11.08 8.84 13.73
N VAL A 164 -11.23 7.54 13.50
CA VAL A 164 -10.52 6.48 14.24
C VAL A 164 -9.04 6.50 13.88
N VAL A 165 -8.72 6.71 12.61
CA VAL A 165 -7.36 6.98 12.11
C VAL A 165 -7.18 8.49 11.96
N ASN A 166 -6.29 9.06 12.78
CA ASN A 166 -5.87 10.46 12.70
C ASN A 166 -4.34 10.62 12.60
N ASN A 167 -3.59 9.51 12.70
CA ASN A 167 -2.14 9.45 12.60
C ASN A 167 -1.38 10.34 13.61
N SER A 168 -2.03 10.79 14.69
CA SER A 168 -1.48 11.76 15.64
C SER A 168 -0.32 11.19 16.46
N ARG A 169 -0.28 9.87 16.63
CA ARG A 169 0.75 9.18 17.43
C ARG A 169 1.85 8.52 16.60
N LYS A 170 1.86 8.71 15.28
CA LYS A 170 2.90 8.15 14.42
C LYS A 170 4.22 8.90 14.53
N GLN A 171 5.32 8.15 14.46
CA GLN A 171 6.67 8.69 14.43
C GLN A 171 7.16 8.97 13.00
N THR A 172 6.69 8.19 12.03
CA THR A 172 6.96 8.44 10.61
C THR A 172 5.78 9.17 9.96
N CYS A 173 6.03 10.26 9.24
CA CYS A 173 5.00 11.08 8.58
C CYS A 173 3.82 11.38 9.54
N PRO A 174 4.04 12.03 10.70
CA PRO A 174 2.99 12.29 11.68
C PRO A 174 1.81 13.05 11.06
N GLY A 175 0.59 12.69 11.46
CA GLY A 175 -0.64 13.27 10.92
C GLY A 175 -1.05 12.72 9.54
N ARG A 176 -0.27 11.82 8.93
CA ARG A 176 -0.53 11.29 7.60
C ARG A 176 -0.50 9.77 7.54
N SER A 177 -1.42 9.17 6.79
CA SER A 177 -1.42 7.74 6.46
C SER A 177 -0.36 7.46 5.39
N VAL A 178 0.59 6.58 5.73
CA VAL A 178 1.66 6.15 4.81
C VAL A 178 1.21 4.91 4.04
N TYR A 179 1.44 4.91 2.73
CA TYR A 179 1.16 3.77 1.88
C TYR A 179 2.05 3.77 0.62
N ALA A 180 2.14 2.63 -0.05
CA ALA A 180 2.82 2.51 -1.34
C ALA A 180 1.83 2.51 -2.51
N ASN A 181 0.91 1.56 -2.53
CA ASN A 181 -0.04 1.37 -3.61
C ASN A 181 -1.49 1.56 -3.11
N MET A 182 -2.43 1.75 -4.04
CA MET A 182 -3.83 1.97 -3.72
C MET A 182 -4.71 0.97 -4.49
N VAL A 183 -5.60 0.29 -3.77
CA VAL A 183 -6.51 -0.71 -4.33
C VAL A 183 -7.94 -0.43 -3.88
N GLY A 184 -8.84 -0.27 -4.84
CA GLY A 184 -10.25 0.02 -4.60
C GLY A 184 -10.94 0.50 -5.86
N GLY A 185 -11.84 1.45 -5.71
CA GLY A 185 -12.65 2.02 -6.76
C GLY A 185 -12.74 3.55 -6.67
N PRO A 186 -13.65 4.16 -7.49
CA PRO A 186 -13.76 5.61 -7.64
C PRO A 186 -13.93 6.38 -6.33
N GLU A 187 -14.61 5.80 -5.35
CA GLU A 187 -14.83 6.46 -4.06
C GLU A 187 -13.52 6.66 -3.28
N LEU A 188 -12.67 5.63 -3.23
CA LEU A 188 -11.34 5.73 -2.61
C LEU A 188 -10.44 6.70 -3.38
N TRP A 189 -10.48 6.66 -4.71
CA TRP A 189 -9.67 7.55 -5.54
C TRP A 189 -10.04 9.01 -5.36
N ALA A 190 -11.36 9.30 -5.31
CA ALA A 190 -11.87 10.65 -5.04
C ALA A 190 -11.50 11.12 -3.62
N PHE A 191 -11.52 10.22 -2.63
CA PHE A 191 -11.14 10.54 -1.26
C PHE A 191 -9.63 10.84 -1.13
N ALA A 192 -8.80 10.14 -1.92
CA ALA A 192 -7.35 10.31 -1.89
C ALA A 192 -6.86 11.49 -2.74
N HIS A 193 -7.64 11.92 -3.74
CA HIS A 193 -7.28 13.00 -4.65
C HIS A 193 -7.03 14.30 -3.88
N GLU A 194 -5.82 14.84 -4.02
CA GLU A 194 -5.36 16.09 -3.37
C GLU A 194 -5.54 16.13 -1.84
N ASN A 195 -5.64 14.97 -1.21
CA ASN A 195 -5.85 14.88 0.22
C ASN A 195 -4.50 14.90 0.98
N PRO A 196 -4.21 15.96 1.77
CA PRO A 196 -2.95 16.09 2.49
C PRO A 196 -2.76 15.11 3.66
N ALA A 197 -3.82 14.38 4.05
CA ALA A 197 -3.75 13.35 5.08
C ALA A 197 -3.04 12.06 4.60
N PHE A 198 -2.61 12.03 3.33
CA PHE A 198 -1.86 10.91 2.78
C PHE A 198 -0.39 11.25 2.54
N CYS A 199 0.44 10.23 2.68
CA CYS A 199 1.87 10.26 2.38
C CYS A 199 2.21 9.01 1.58
N GLN A 200 2.22 9.11 0.26
CA GLN A 200 2.64 8.01 -0.59
C GLN A 200 4.17 7.94 -0.66
N LYS A 201 4.72 6.75 -0.51
CA LYS A 201 6.15 6.47 -0.63
C LYS A 201 6.41 5.31 -1.58
N GLU A 202 7.64 5.16 -2.04
CA GLU A 202 8.04 4.00 -2.84
C GLU A 202 7.98 2.71 -2.02
N ILE A 203 7.74 1.59 -2.70
CA ILE A 203 7.49 0.30 -2.04
C ILE A 203 8.68 -0.18 -1.19
N ASP A 204 9.90 0.05 -1.63
CA ASP A 204 11.11 -0.30 -0.90
C ASP A 204 11.31 0.52 0.39
N TRP A 205 10.72 1.72 0.46
CA TRP A 205 10.70 2.51 1.68
C TRP A 205 9.56 2.08 2.62
N VAL A 206 8.36 1.85 2.06
CA VAL A 206 7.16 1.50 2.86
C VAL A 206 7.33 0.14 3.52
N ASN A 207 7.85 -0.83 2.79
CA ASN A 207 8.03 -2.20 3.26
C ASN A 207 9.41 -2.46 3.89
N ASP A 208 10.24 -1.43 4.08
CA ASP A 208 11.49 -1.61 4.86
C ASP A 208 11.14 -1.84 6.34
N ALA A 209 11.48 -3.02 6.86
CA ALA A 209 11.23 -3.40 8.25
C ALA A 209 11.76 -2.36 9.26
N ARG A 210 12.88 -1.69 8.94
CA ARG A 210 13.45 -0.62 9.77
C ARG A 210 12.57 0.63 9.78
N ASN A 211 11.96 0.98 8.65
CA ASN A 211 11.04 2.12 8.58
C ASN A 211 9.71 1.81 9.26
N ILE A 212 9.22 0.58 9.13
CA ILE A 212 8.04 0.09 9.84
C ILE A 212 8.27 0.18 11.34
N ALA A 213 9.39 -0.35 11.83
CA ALA A 213 9.77 -0.41 13.24
C ALA A 213 9.96 0.98 13.90
N ARG A 214 10.06 2.06 13.12
CA ARG A 214 10.16 3.42 13.66
C ARG A 214 8.84 3.93 14.27
N ASN A 215 7.70 3.32 13.93
CA ASN A 215 6.44 3.63 14.59
C ASN A 215 6.29 2.75 15.83
N ASP A 216 5.77 3.32 16.91
CA ASP A 216 5.44 2.57 18.11
C ASP A 216 4.13 1.79 17.90
N HIS A 217 3.98 0.66 18.61
CA HIS A 217 2.78 -0.19 18.60
C HIS A 217 2.31 -0.57 17.19
N VAL A 218 3.24 -1.03 16.35
CA VAL A 218 2.86 -1.51 15.02
C VAL A 218 2.11 -2.83 15.14
N VAL A 219 0.91 -2.87 14.58
CA VAL A 219 0.08 -4.08 14.48
C VAL A 219 -0.06 -4.45 13.01
N SER A 220 0.58 -5.55 12.63
CA SER A 220 0.57 -6.10 11.27
C SER A 220 -0.53 -7.16 11.14
N ILE A 221 -1.49 -6.93 10.22
CA ILE A 221 -2.66 -7.79 10.02
C ILE A 221 -2.63 -8.35 8.60
N ASN A 222 -2.35 -9.65 8.50
CA ASN A 222 -2.17 -10.34 7.23
C ASN A 222 -2.99 -11.64 7.17
N ASN A 223 -3.33 -12.06 5.95
CA ASN A 223 -4.01 -13.32 5.71
C ASN A 223 -3.01 -14.49 5.69
N ALA A 224 -3.46 -15.65 6.14
CA ALA A 224 -2.75 -16.91 6.01
C ALA A 224 -3.60 -17.93 5.24
N MET A 225 -2.95 -18.80 4.50
CA MET A 225 -3.61 -19.94 3.84
C MET A 225 -3.65 -21.16 4.77
N GLU A 226 -2.54 -21.43 5.47
CA GLU A 226 -2.36 -22.56 6.34
C GLU A 226 -1.50 -22.15 7.55
N ILE A 227 -1.78 -22.74 8.70
CA ILE A 227 -0.95 -22.61 9.91
C ILE A 227 -0.79 -24.01 10.47
N ASP A 228 0.44 -24.45 10.71
CA ASP A 228 0.71 -25.75 11.31
C ASP A 228 0.65 -25.71 12.85
N LEU A 229 0.71 -26.86 13.48
CA LEU A 229 0.64 -26.98 14.95
C LEU A 229 1.86 -26.41 15.68
N THR A 230 2.92 -26.06 14.96
CA THR A 230 4.11 -25.39 15.51
C THR A 230 4.07 -23.88 15.34
N GLY A 231 3.03 -23.34 14.66
CA GLY A 231 2.86 -21.92 14.41
C GLY A 231 3.52 -21.41 13.13
N GLN A 232 3.99 -22.30 12.25
CA GLN A 232 4.50 -21.88 10.94
C GLN A 232 3.34 -21.45 10.05
N VAL A 233 3.47 -20.27 9.44
CA VAL A 233 2.44 -19.66 8.59
C VAL A 233 2.82 -19.81 7.14
N ASN A 234 1.90 -20.37 6.33
CA ASN A 234 1.98 -20.40 4.88
C ASN A 234 0.93 -19.44 4.30
N ALA A 235 1.36 -18.43 3.56
CA ALA A 235 0.50 -17.44 2.91
C ALA A 235 0.56 -17.48 1.37
N GLU A 236 1.37 -18.37 0.77
CA GLU A 236 1.70 -18.32 -0.65
C GLU A 236 1.22 -19.53 -1.43
N SER A 237 0.99 -20.66 -0.77
CA SER A 237 0.61 -21.91 -1.45
C SER A 237 -0.52 -22.64 -0.74
N ILE A 238 -1.13 -23.59 -1.47
CA ILE A 238 -2.06 -24.59 -0.94
C ILE A 238 -1.40 -25.93 -1.17
N GLY A 239 -0.85 -26.52 -0.11
CA GLY A 239 0.06 -27.67 -0.28
C GLY A 239 1.20 -27.30 -1.25
N PRO A 240 1.52 -28.16 -2.25
CA PRO A 240 2.60 -27.90 -3.22
C PRO A 240 2.23 -26.92 -4.34
N ARG A 241 1.01 -26.41 -4.37
CA ARG A 241 0.53 -25.52 -5.45
C ARG A 241 0.70 -24.07 -5.06
N GLN A 242 1.52 -23.31 -5.81
CA GLN A 242 1.62 -21.88 -5.69
C GLN A 242 0.24 -21.21 -5.90
N TYR A 243 -0.18 -20.35 -4.98
CA TYR A 243 -1.45 -19.65 -5.00
C TYR A 243 -1.28 -18.16 -5.24
N SER A 244 -0.34 -17.54 -4.55
CA SER A 244 -0.07 -16.10 -4.63
C SER A 244 1.43 -15.80 -4.74
N GLY A 245 1.77 -14.54 -4.93
CA GLY A 245 3.14 -14.05 -4.73
C GLY A 245 3.48 -13.92 -3.25
N THR A 246 4.76 -13.67 -2.96
CA THR A 246 5.29 -13.48 -1.62
C THR A 246 4.67 -12.26 -0.92
N GLY A 247 4.40 -11.17 -1.66
CA GLY A 247 3.93 -9.92 -1.08
C GLY A 247 4.92 -9.32 -0.10
N GLY A 248 4.41 -8.62 0.92
CA GLY A 248 5.20 -7.96 1.96
C GLY A 248 5.03 -8.54 3.35
N GLN A 249 4.33 -9.67 3.53
CA GLN A 249 4.00 -10.19 4.86
C GLN A 249 5.21 -10.36 5.78
N LEU A 250 6.31 -10.95 5.28
CA LEU A 250 7.53 -11.16 6.06
C LEU A 250 8.10 -9.83 6.58
N GLU A 251 8.17 -8.83 5.72
CA GLU A 251 8.69 -7.50 6.04
C GLU A 251 7.84 -6.81 7.13
N TRP A 252 6.53 -7.00 7.08
CA TRP A 252 5.61 -6.48 8.08
C TRP A 252 5.72 -7.21 9.41
N VAL A 253 5.93 -8.53 9.40
CA VAL A 253 6.17 -9.31 10.63
C VAL A 253 7.49 -8.87 11.28
N GLU A 254 8.58 -8.77 10.51
CA GLU A 254 9.87 -8.30 11.02
C GLU A 254 9.79 -6.86 11.56
N GLY A 255 9.14 -5.97 10.80
CA GLY A 255 8.99 -4.57 11.18
C GLY A 255 8.14 -4.37 12.43
N SER A 256 7.04 -5.12 12.57
CA SER A 256 6.19 -5.04 13.78
C SER A 256 6.92 -5.58 15.01
N GLN A 257 7.62 -6.71 14.90
CA GLN A 257 8.44 -7.24 16.00
C GLN A 257 9.57 -6.30 16.42
N GLY A 258 10.12 -5.52 15.49
CA GLY A 258 11.14 -4.51 15.76
C GLY A 258 10.57 -3.20 16.35
N SER A 259 9.26 -3.03 16.33
CA SER A 259 8.56 -1.86 16.85
C SER A 259 8.47 -1.89 18.38
N LYS A 260 8.57 -0.75 19.02
CA LYS A 260 8.38 -0.65 20.46
C LYS A 260 6.91 -0.92 20.81
N GLY A 261 6.64 -2.07 21.42
CA GLY A 261 5.31 -2.53 21.80
C GLY A 261 4.48 -3.05 20.62
N GLY A 262 5.16 -3.45 19.56
CA GLY A 262 4.58 -4.15 18.42
C GLY A 262 4.77 -5.65 18.50
#